data_b62ff08793cb117139166bb4de9a65ec
#
_entry.id   b62ff08793cb117139166bb4de9a65ec
#
_cell.length_a   1.000
_cell.length_b   1.000
_cell.length_c   1.000
_cell.angle_alpha   90.00
_cell.angle_beta   90.00
_cell.angle_gamma   90.00
#
_symmetry.space_group_name_H-M   'P 1'
#
loop_
_entity.id
_entity.type
_entity.pdbx_description
1 polymer ?
#
loop_
_entity_poly.entity_id
_entity_poly.type
_entity_poly.pdbx_seq_one_letter_code
_entity_poly.pdbx_strand_id
1 'polypeptide(L)'
;MQKRTFILIKPDAIERHLGEEILDQLRANGLVVLRMKKVIATKTQIIAHYQDVIDRLKLDYIEKAILDEFENKLVWIIVATHPKGNPIQTVRTMIGPTDPAKAEDFTIRGQFGRDTMELSMKEHRLLKNLIHASDSEEAVEREIAIWFK
;
A
#
# COMPACT_ATOMS: atom_id res chain seq x y z
N MET A 1 -23.06 -2.25 10.73
CA MET A 1 -21.62 -2.43 11.01
C MET A 1 -20.80 -1.47 10.17
N GLN A 2 -19.90 -0.73 10.80
CA GLN A 2 -19.06 0.24 10.11
C GLN A 2 -18.03 -0.48 9.23
N LYS A 3 -18.01 -0.14 7.93
CA LYS A 3 -17.00 -0.70 7.02
C LYS A 3 -15.66 -0.01 7.23
N ARG A 4 -14.59 -0.77 7.04
CA ARG A 4 -13.23 -0.26 7.19
C ARG A 4 -12.32 -0.80 6.10
N THR A 5 -11.19 -0.16 5.92
CA THR A 5 -10.15 -0.60 5.00
C THR A 5 -8.79 -0.54 5.67
N PHE A 6 -7.82 -1.25 5.12
CA PHE A 6 -6.44 -1.22 5.55
C PHE A 6 -5.59 -0.53 4.49
N ILE A 7 -4.69 0.35 4.93
CA ILE A 7 -3.79 1.11 4.07
C ILE A 7 -2.39 0.99 4.63
N LEU A 8 -1.42 0.80 3.75
CA LEU A 8 -0.01 0.79 4.12
C LEU A 8 0.73 1.80 3.25
N ILE A 9 1.35 2.81 3.88
CA ILE A 9 2.22 3.74 3.18
C ILE A 9 3.61 3.13 3.15
N LYS A 10 4.13 2.94 1.95
CA LYS A 10 5.32 2.15 1.68
C LYS A 10 6.61 2.92 1.94
N PRO A 11 7.73 2.20 2.15
CA PRO A 11 9.00 2.86 2.44
C PRO A 11 9.42 3.91 1.39
N ASP A 12 9.14 3.68 0.11
CA ASP A 12 9.51 4.64 -0.93
C ASP A 12 8.81 5.99 -0.76
N ALA A 13 7.54 5.99 -0.34
CA ALA A 13 6.82 7.23 -0.06
C ALA A 13 7.39 7.91 1.19
N ILE A 14 7.71 7.15 2.22
CA ILE A 14 8.25 7.68 3.47
C ILE A 14 9.63 8.28 3.26
N GLU A 15 10.49 7.60 2.52
CA GLU A 15 11.83 8.08 2.18
C GLU A 15 11.79 9.41 1.39
N ARG A 16 10.73 9.61 0.60
CA ARG A 16 10.52 10.84 -0.18
C ARG A 16 9.72 11.89 0.60
N HIS A 17 9.45 11.67 1.88
CA HIS A 17 8.70 12.57 2.75
C HIS A 17 7.28 12.87 2.24
N LEU A 18 6.62 11.85 1.65
CA LEU A 18 5.28 11.99 1.09
C LEU A 18 4.16 11.46 2.02
N GLY A 19 4.52 10.84 3.15
CA GLY A 19 3.53 10.21 4.03
C GLY A 19 2.42 11.16 4.50
N GLU A 20 2.80 12.34 5.00
CA GLU A 20 1.83 13.34 5.49
C GLU A 20 0.95 13.86 4.34
N GLU A 21 1.53 14.15 3.19
CA GLU A 21 0.78 14.62 2.02
C GLU A 21 -0.25 13.57 1.56
N ILE A 22 0.15 12.32 1.51
CA ILE A 22 -0.74 11.23 1.14
C ILE A 22 -1.89 11.12 2.16
N LEU A 23 -1.55 11.16 3.44
CA LEU A 23 -2.55 11.07 4.52
C LEU A 23 -3.54 12.24 4.45
N ASP A 24 -3.03 13.45 4.19
CA ASP A 24 -3.87 14.65 4.06
C ASP A 24 -4.85 14.51 2.89
N GLN A 25 -4.41 13.97 1.75
CA GLN A 25 -5.30 13.73 0.61
C GLN A 25 -6.37 12.68 0.93
N LEU A 26 -6.01 11.62 1.63
CA LEU A 26 -6.98 10.62 2.07
C LEU A 26 -8.06 11.27 2.95
N ARG A 27 -7.66 12.06 3.92
CA ARG A 27 -8.58 12.76 4.82
C ARG A 27 -9.44 13.79 4.07
N ALA A 28 -8.86 14.50 3.12
CA ALA A 28 -9.58 15.49 2.31
C ALA A 28 -10.72 14.86 1.49
N ASN A 29 -10.61 13.57 1.19
CA ASN A 29 -11.65 12.82 0.48
C ASN A 29 -12.59 12.05 1.42
N GLY A 30 -12.59 12.39 2.69
CA GLY A 30 -13.57 11.89 3.65
C GLY A 30 -13.15 10.67 4.45
N LEU A 31 -11.92 10.17 4.28
CA LEU A 31 -11.44 9.05 5.07
C LEU A 31 -11.22 9.50 6.52
N VAL A 32 -11.68 8.68 7.45
CA VAL A 32 -11.46 8.89 8.89
C VAL A 32 -10.53 7.80 9.39
N VAL A 33 -9.41 8.22 9.96
CA VAL A 33 -8.41 7.28 10.50
C VAL A 33 -8.92 6.74 11.83
N LEU A 34 -9.09 5.44 11.93
CA LEU A 34 -9.50 4.75 13.16
C LEU A 34 -8.30 4.32 13.98
N ARG A 35 -7.25 3.83 13.32
CA ARG A 35 -5.99 3.43 13.96
C ARG A 35 -4.85 3.74 13.02
N MET A 36 -3.72 4.11 13.57
CA MET A 36 -2.50 4.33 12.80
C MET A 36 -1.27 4.02 13.63
N LYS A 37 -0.30 3.36 13.05
CA LYS A 37 1.02 3.14 13.65
C LYS A 37 2.11 3.33 12.62
N LYS A 38 3.26 3.81 13.06
CA LYS A 38 4.49 3.88 12.27
C LYS A 38 5.39 2.78 12.81
N VAL A 39 5.64 1.76 12.00
CA VAL A 39 6.34 0.54 12.46
C VAL A 39 7.46 0.16 11.52
N ILE A 40 8.45 -0.56 12.04
CA ILE A 40 9.50 -1.16 11.22
C ILE A 40 9.00 -2.53 10.78
N ALA A 41 8.95 -2.74 9.47
CA ALA A 41 8.43 -3.97 8.90
C ALA A 41 9.36 -5.15 9.18
N THR A 42 8.80 -6.26 9.66
CA THR A 42 9.55 -7.49 9.91
C THR A 42 9.39 -8.45 8.72
N LYS A 43 10.38 -9.33 8.56
CA LYS A 43 10.30 -10.36 7.51
C LYS A 43 9.02 -11.18 7.58
N THR A 44 8.62 -11.59 8.79
CA THR A 44 7.41 -12.38 9.00
C THR A 44 6.15 -11.64 8.50
N GLN A 45 6.02 -10.36 8.83
CA GLN A 45 4.89 -9.54 8.38
C GLN A 45 4.89 -9.37 6.87
N ILE A 46 6.04 -9.07 6.31
CA ILE A 46 6.20 -8.82 4.87
C ILE A 46 5.82 -10.05 4.05
N ILE A 47 6.36 -11.20 4.43
CA ILE A 47 6.07 -12.45 3.71
C ILE A 47 4.59 -12.82 3.84
N ALA A 48 4.00 -12.70 5.03
CA ALA A 48 2.57 -12.96 5.23
C ALA A 48 1.70 -12.04 4.36
N HIS A 49 2.08 -10.76 4.27
CA HIS A 49 1.35 -9.77 3.47
C HIS A 49 1.39 -10.07 1.97
N TYR A 50 2.52 -10.51 1.48
CA TYR A 50 2.75 -10.72 0.05
C TYR A 50 2.67 -12.18 -0.40
N GLN A 51 2.27 -13.11 0.48
CA GLN A 51 2.30 -14.55 0.17
C GLN A 51 1.52 -14.89 -1.10
N ASP A 52 0.34 -14.32 -1.28
CA ASP A 52 -0.46 -14.57 -2.49
C ASP A 52 0.18 -14.01 -3.75
N VAL A 53 0.88 -12.89 -3.66
CA VAL A 53 1.63 -12.31 -4.79
C VAL A 53 2.80 -13.22 -5.15
N ILE A 54 3.55 -13.68 -4.14
CA ILE A 54 4.68 -14.60 -4.33
C ILE A 54 4.19 -15.87 -5.03
N ASP A 55 3.09 -16.45 -4.56
CA ASP A 55 2.53 -17.69 -5.09
C ASP A 55 1.99 -17.52 -6.51
N ARG A 56 1.36 -16.37 -6.79
CA ARG A 56 0.75 -16.09 -8.09
C ARG A 56 1.76 -15.79 -9.18
N LEU A 57 2.75 -14.95 -8.88
CA LEU A 57 3.71 -14.49 -9.88
C LEU A 57 4.77 -15.54 -10.20
N LYS A 58 5.18 -16.35 -9.23
CA LYS A 58 6.17 -17.44 -9.39
C LYS A 58 7.46 -16.97 -10.06
N LEU A 59 7.90 -15.76 -9.74
CA LEU A 59 9.16 -15.20 -10.25
C LEU A 59 10.29 -15.53 -9.26
N ASP A 60 11.40 -16.01 -9.75
CA ASP A 60 12.52 -16.43 -8.92
C ASP A 60 13.04 -15.31 -7.99
N TYR A 61 12.96 -14.06 -8.46
CA TYR A 61 13.50 -12.92 -7.71
C TYR A 61 12.47 -12.23 -6.79
N ILE A 62 11.17 -12.62 -6.85
CA ILE A 62 10.12 -11.79 -6.24
C ILE A 62 10.21 -11.72 -4.72
N GLU A 63 10.50 -12.82 -4.03
CA GLU A 63 10.60 -12.80 -2.58
C GLU A 63 11.75 -11.89 -2.13
N LYS A 64 12.92 -12.03 -2.74
CA LYS A 64 14.06 -11.17 -2.43
C LYS A 64 13.76 -9.71 -2.73
N ALA A 65 13.12 -9.43 -3.87
CA ALA A 65 12.75 -8.07 -4.26
C ALA A 65 11.82 -7.43 -3.24
N ILE A 66 10.84 -8.18 -2.75
CA ILE A 66 9.91 -7.70 -1.73
C ILE A 66 10.66 -7.41 -0.42
N LEU A 67 11.52 -8.31 0.01
CA LEU A 67 12.30 -8.10 1.24
C LEU A 67 13.26 -6.92 1.11
N ASP A 68 13.91 -6.76 -0.04
CA ASP A 68 14.80 -5.63 -0.28
C ASP A 68 14.06 -4.28 -0.17
N GLU A 69 12.78 -4.25 -0.54
CA GLU A 69 11.98 -3.02 -0.49
C GLU A 69 11.48 -2.69 0.92
N PHE A 70 11.18 -3.70 1.73
CA PHE A 70 10.44 -3.51 2.98
C PHE A 70 11.19 -3.87 4.26
N GLU A 71 12.07 -4.88 4.22
CA GLU A 71 12.63 -5.43 5.46
C GLU A 71 13.45 -4.41 6.23
N ASN A 72 13.13 -4.27 7.53
CA ASN A 72 13.77 -3.33 8.45
C ASN A 72 13.55 -1.87 8.07
N LYS A 73 12.55 -1.58 7.24
CA LYS A 73 12.20 -0.22 6.85
C LYS A 73 10.90 0.22 7.50
N LEU A 74 10.77 1.54 7.68
CA LEU A 74 9.58 2.15 8.26
C LEU A 74 8.42 2.11 7.27
N VAL A 75 7.26 1.69 7.75
CA VAL A 75 5.99 1.76 7.05
C VAL A 75 4.95 2.39 7.97
N TRP A 76 3.95 3.04 7.39
CA TRP A 76 2.80 3.53 8.15
C TRP A 76 1.61 2.62 7.87
N ILE A 77 1.03 2.07 8.93
CA ILE A 77 -0.12 1.17 8.81
C ILE A 77 -1.35 1.85 9.37
N ILE A 78 -2.45 1.82 8.61
CA ILE A 78 -3.63 2.63 8.85
C ILE A 78 -4.89 1.78 8.69
N VAL A 79 -5.81 1.89 9.65
CA VAL A 79 -7.18 1.41 9.51
C VAL A 79 -8.07 2.64 9.39
N ALA A 80 -8.87 2.71 8.34
CA ALA A 80 -9.71 3.88 8.08
C ALA A 80 -11.12 3.46 7.68
N THR A 81 -12.05 4.40 7.84
CA THR A 81 -13.44 4.25 7.41
C THR A 81 -13.86 5.47 6.60
N HIS A 82 -15.04 5.38 6.00
CA HIS A 82 -15.66 6.52 5.31
C HIS A 82 -17.11 6.64 5.78
N PRO A 83 -17.51 7.78 6.36
CA PRO A 83 -18.86 7.91 6.94
C PRO A 83 -20.00 7.80 5.93
N LYS A 84 -19.73 8.11 4.67
CA LYS A 84 -20.76 8.20 3.62
C LYS A 84 -20.55 7.24 2.46
N GLY A 85 -19.47 6.48 2.44
CA GLY A 85 -19.13 5.65 1.30
C GLY A 85 -18.47 4.34 1.67
N ASN A 86 -18.05 3.61 0.65
CA ASN A 86 -17.30 2.37 0.82
C ASN A 86 -15.81 2.71 0.94
N PRO A 87 -15.18 2.50 2.10
CA PRO A 87 -13.78 2.90 2.27
C PRO A 87 -12.82 2.14 1.35
N ILE A 88 -13.07 0.87 1.08
CA ILE A 88 -12.20 0.08 0.18
C ILE A 88 -12.20 0.69 -1.21
N GLN A 89 -13.38 0.89 -1.78
CA GLN A 89 -13.51 1.45 -3.13
C GLN A 89 -12.99 2.88 -3.20
N THR A 90 -13.30 3.70 -2.19
CA THR A 90 -12.86 5.10 -2.15
C THR A 90 -11.35 5.20 -2.19
N VAL A 91 -10.64 4.44 -1.34
CA VAL A 91 -9.19 4.49 -1.31
C VAL A 91 -8.59 3.99 -2.62
N ARG A 92 -9.09 2.89 -3.16
CA ARG A 92 -8.55 2.34 -4.41
C ARG A 92 -8.72 3.30 -5.58
N THR A 93 -9.84 4.00 -5.66
CA THR A 93 -10.05 5.03 -6.67
C THR A 93 -9.06 6.19 -6.52
N MET A 94 -8.80 6.60 -5.28
CA MET A 94 -7.86 7.69 -5.00
C MET A 94 -6.42 7.35 -5.32
N ILE A 95 -5.99 6.11 -5.07
CA ILE A 95 -4.59 5.74 -5.28
C ILE A 95 -4.26 5.40 -6.74
N GLY A 96 -5.23 4.92 -7.50
CA GLY A 96 -5.05 4.58 -8.92
C GLY A 96 -4.53 3.16 -9.14
N PRO A 97 -4.27 2.79 -10.40
CA PRO A 97 -3.81 1.44 -10.75
C PRO A 97 -2.42 1.14 -10.21
N THR A 98 -2.09 -0.14 -10.17
CA THR A 98 -0.82 -0.65 -9.64
C THR A 98 0.40 0.03 -10.29
N ASP A 99 0.37 0.18 -11.61
CA ASP A 99 1.47 0.82 -12.35
C ASP A 99 1.27 2.33 -12.39
N PRO A 100 2.14 3.12 -11.74
CA PRO A 100 2.01 4.60 -11.76
C PRO A 100 2.02 5.19 -13.18
N ALA A 101 2.69 4.54 -14.12
CA ALA A 101 2.74 5.02 -15.50
C ALA A 101 1.37 5.00 -16.19
N LYS A 102 0.43 4.22 -15.66
CA LYS A 102 -0.94 4.10 -16.17
C LYS A 102 -1.96 4.86 -15.34
N ALA A 103 -1.52 5.57 -14.31
CA ALA A 103 -2.41 6.25 -13.37
C ALA A 103 -2.77 7.64 -13.87
N GLU A 104 -4.04 8.00 -13.66
CA GLU A 104 -4.51 9.36 -13.96
C GLU A 104 -3.85 10.38 -13.05
N ASP A 105 -3.67 11.60 -13.55
CA ASP A 105 -2.94 12.66 -12.84
C ASP A 105 -3.55 13.05 -11.48
N PHE A 106 -4.85 12.82 -11.28
CA PHE A 106 -5.49 13.14 -10.01
C PHE A 106 -5.26 12.10 -8.92
N THR A 107 -4.81 10.89 -9.28
CA THR A 107 -4.58 9.82 -8.31
C THR A 107 -3.25 10.03 -7.58
N ILE A 108 -3.13 9.43 -6.40
CA ILE A 108 -1.88 9.51 -5.62
C ILE A 108 -0.69 8.97 -6.43
N ARG A 109 -0.86 7.82 -7.06
CA ARG A 109 0.20 7.23 -7.90
C ARG A 109 0.50 8.06 -9.14
N GLY A 110 -0.51 8.69 -9.73
CA GLY A 110 -0.31 9.59 -10.86
C GLY A 110 0.40 10.88 -10.47
N GLN A 111 0.09 11.44 -9.30
CA GLN A 111 0.75 12.67 -8.82
C GLN A 111 2.21 12.46 -8.45
N PHE A 112 2.52 11.38 -7.75
CA PHE A 112 3.82 11.22 -7.10
C PHE A 112 4.63 10.03 -7.61
N GLY A 113 4.01 9.10 -8.34
CA GLY A 113 4.70 7.91 -8.82
C GLY A 113 5.75 8.26 -9.86
N ARG A 114 6.91 7.62 -9.77
CA ARG A 114 8.05 7.83 -10.69
C ARG A 114 8.51 6.53 -11.33
N ASP A 115 7.96 5.40 -10.88
CA ASP A 115 8.35 4.08 -11.34
C ASP A 115 7.35 3.54 -12.35
N THR A 116 7.78 2.50 -13.08
CA THR A 116 6.91 1.78 -14.02
C THR A 116 7.04 0.28 -13.79
N MET A 117 6.00 -0.47 -14.09
CA MET A 117 6.04 -1.93 -14.03
C MET A 117 7.13 -2.48 -14.94
N GLU A 118 7.26 -1.93 -16.15
CA GLU A 118 8.27 -2.35 -17.11
C GLU A 118 9.68 -2.22 -16.54
N LEU A 119 10.01 -1.07 -15.95
CA LEU A 119 11.33 -0.83 -15.38
C LEU A 119 11.60 -1.74 -14.18
N SER A 120 10.62 -1.90 -13.29
CA SER A 120 10.78 -2.75 -12.11
C SER A 120 11.05 -4.20 -12.48
N MET A 121 10.36 -4.72 -13.48
CA MET A 121 10.57 -6.08 -13.96
C MET A 121 11.93 -6.24 -14.64
N LYS A 122 12.35 -5.25 -15.43
CA LYS A 122 13.64 -5.24 -16.09
C LYS A 122 14.79 -5.26 -15.08
N GLU A 123 14.63 -4.56 -13.95
CA GLU A 123 15.63 -4.47 -12.91
C GLU A 123 15.47 -5.54 -11.83
N HIS A 124 14.51 -6.45 -11.96
CA HIS A 124 14.24 -7.54 -11.02
C HIS A 124 14.04 -7.02 -9.60
N ARG A 125 13.25 -5.96 -9.44
CA ARG A 125 12.91 -5.39 -8.15
C ARG A 125 11.40 -5.19 -8.02
N LEU A 126 10.95 -4.87 -6.81
CA LEU A 126 9.54 -4.57 -6.58
C LEU A 126 9.21 -3.18 -7.12
N LEU A 127 8.02 -3.06 -7.69
CA LEU A 127 7.49 -1.77 -8.16
C LEU A 127 7.33 -0.79 -6.99
N LYS A 128 7.85 0.42 -7.14
CA LYS A 128 7.72 1.49 -6.16
C LYS A 128 6.49 2.32 -6.51
N ASN A 129 5.39 2.06 -5.83
CA ASN A 129 4.12 2.73 -6.11
C ASN A 129 3.47 3.38 -4.88
N LEU A 130 4.26 3.69 -3.86
CA LEU A 130 3.96 4.57 -2.73
C LEU A 130 3.04 4.01 -1.66
N ILE A 131 1.99 3.31 -2.03
CA ILE A 131 0.90 2.99 -1.11
C ILE A 131 0.25 1.67 -1.53
N HIS A 132 -0.15 0.90 -0.54
CA HIS A 132 -0.97 -0.30 -0.70
C HIS A 132 -2.31 -0.09 -0.01
N ALA A 133 -3.37 -0.61 -0.59
CA ALA A 133 -4.68 -0.65 0.06
C ALA A 133 -5.35 -1.99 -0.20
N SER A 134 -6.10 -2.47 0.78
CA SER A 134 -6.83 -3.73 0.65
C SER A 134 -7.82 -3.67 -0.49
N ASP A 135 -7.99 -4.78 -1.21
CA ASP A 135 -8.87 -4.89 -2.37
C ASP A 135 -10.21 -5.57 -2.08
N SER A 136 -10.38 -6.11 -0.87
CA SER A 136 -11.60 -6.83 -0.48
C SER A 136 -11.75 -6.82 1.04
N GLU A 137 -12.94 -7.17 1.51
CA GLU A 137 -13.18 -7.28 2.96
C GLU A 137 -12.32 -8.38 3.59
N GLU A 138 -12.11 -9.50 2.90
CA GLU A 138 -11.22 -10.57 3.38
C GLU A 138 -9.78 -10.09 3.49
N ALA A 139 -9.32 -9.32 2.50
CA ALA A 139 -7.97 -8.75 2.54
C ALA A 139 -7.81 -7.77 3.69
N VAL A 140 -8.82 -6.96 3.98
CA VAL A 140 -8.81 -6.03 5.11
C VAL A 140 -8.57 -6.79 6.42
N GLU A 141 -9.35 -7.82 6.68
CA GLU A 141 -9.24 -8.59 7.93
C GLU A 141 -7.89 -9.29 8.04
N ARG A 142 -7.42 -9.89 6.97
CA ARG A 142 -6.11 -10.56 6.93
C ARG A 142 -4.98 -9.57 7.18
N GLU A 143 -5.00 -8.43 6.52
CA GLU A 143 -3.92 -7.44 6.60
C GLU A 143 -3.89 -6.75 7.96
N ILE A 144 -5.04 -6.44 8.53
CA ILE A 144 -5.10 -5.90 9.89
C ILE A 144 -4.50 -6.91 10.88
N ALA A 145 -4.83 -8.20 10.74
CA ALA A 145 -4.31 -9.23 11.62
C ALA A 145 -2.78 -9.38 11.54
N ILE A 146 -2.22 -9.17 10.35
CA ILE A 146 -0.76 -9.22 10.14
C ILE A 146 -0.06 -8.03 10.80
N TRP A 147 -0.59 -6.83 10.61
CA TRP A 147 0.12 -5.60 10.93
C TRP A 147 -0.20 -5.00 12.29
N PHE A 148 -1.40 -5.25 12.82
CA PHE A 148 -1.87 -4.65 14.08
C PHE A 148 -1.95 -5.64 15.24
N LYS A 149 -1.22 -6.71 15.17
CA LYS A 149 -1.14 -7.63 16.33
C LYS A 149 -0.41 -7.03 17.51
#